data_93275c628066900f801c51273828e37c
#
_entry.id   93275c628066900f801c51273828e37c
#
_cell.length_a   1.000
_cell.length_b   1.000
_cell.length_c   1.000
_cell.angle_alpha   90.00
_cell.angle_beta   90.00
_cell.angle_gamma   90.00
#
_symmetry.space_group_name_H-M   'P 1'
#
loop_
_entity.id
_entity.type
_entity.pdbx_description
1 polymer ?
#
loop_
_entity_poly.entity_id
_entity_poly.type
_entity_poly.pdbx_seq_one_letter_code
_entity_poly.pdbx_strand_id
1 'polypeptide(L)'
;MNAGKYGTGKVGGRRMHWSEKIAKDIIKRSPDKEEYVCAAGISPSGSIHIGNFRDIATSYFVYKALIKQGKKARLLFSWDEFDRFRKVPVNVKEVAPELENEIGKPYVDVKDPYGCCSSYAEHFEKEFEASLSRFGVKVDFRRQSENYRSGKYAKYIIQAVQKRREIFDILDKFRQQVATPEE
;
A
#
# COMPACT_ATOMS: atom_id res chain seq x y z
N MET A 1 19.71 -6.07 -19.54
CA MET A 1 18.34 -6.05 -18.97
C MET A 1 17.71 -7.41 -19.22
N ASN A 2 17.70 -8.29 -18.21
CA ASN A 2 17.13 -9.64 -18.36
C ASN A 2 15.63 -9.59 -18.04
N ALA A 3 14.79 -9.61 -19.08
CA ALA A 3 13.36 -9.87 -18.94
C ALA A 3 13.17 -11.33 -18.50
N GLY A 4 12.76 -11.52 -17.23
CA GLY A 4 12.54 -12.83 -16.66
C GLY A 4 11.50 -13.61 -17.47
N LYS A 5 11.87 -14.78 -17.95
CA LYS A 5 11.00 -15.75 -18.61
C LYS A 5 10.00 -16.32 -17.60
N TYR A 6 8.82 -15.73 -17.52
CA TYR A 6 7.68 -16.38 -16.86
C TYR A 6 7.14 -17.47 -17.77
N GLY A 7 7.61 -18.70 -17.56
CA GLY A 7 7.17 -19.87 -18.31
C GLY A 7 5.67 -20.12 -18.11
N THR A 8 4.94 -20.24 -19.21
CA THR A 8 3.52 -20.58 -19.24
C THR A 8 3.37 -22.10 -19.20
N GLY A 9 3.11 -22.67 -18.00
CA GLY A 9 2.72 -24.07 -17.87
C GLY A 9 1.31 -24.32 -18.45
N LYS A 10 1.14 -25.32 -19.30
CA LYS A 10 -0.18 -25.75 -19.81
C LYS A 10 -0.83 -26.70 -18.80
N VAL A 11 -2.09 -26.43 -18.43
CA VAL A 11 -2.99 -27.39 -17.78
C VAL A 11 -4.24 -27.45 -18.63
N GLY A 12 -4.52 -28.60 -19.26
CA GLY A 12 -5.77 -28.82 -19.97
C GLY A 12 -6.08 -27.84 -21.11
N GLY A 13 -5.13 -27.44 -21.93
CA GLY A 13 -5.33 -26.57 -23.10
C GLY A 13 -5.50 -25.06 -22.80
N ARG A 14 -5.76 -24.67 -21.56
CA ARG A 14 -5.92 -23.27 -21.14
C ARG A 14 -4.60 -22.75 -20.54
N ARG A 15 -4.11 -21.62 -21.04
CA ARG A 15 -2.97 -20.94 -20.41
C ARG A 15 -3.37 -20.47 -19.00
N MET A 16 -2.63 -20.91 -17.98
CA MET A 16 -2.81 -20.49 -16.61
C MET A 16 -2.44 -19.00 -16.48
N HIS A 17 -3.34 -18.21 -15.89
CA HIS A 17 -3.05 -16.81 -15.59
C HIS A 17 -1.99 -16.72 -14.49
N TRP A 18 -1.12 -15.69 -14.52
CA TRP A 18 -0.03 -15.53 -13.56
C TRP A 18 -0.53 -15.52 -12.09
N SER A 19 -1.68 -14.91 -11.81
CA SER A 19 -2.26 -14.86 -10.46
C SER A 19 -2.70 -16.25 -9.96
N GLU A 20 -3.13 -17.14 -10.85
CA GLU A 20 -3.47 -18.52 -10.48
C GLU A 20 -2.22 -19.31 -10.08
N LYS A 21 -1.08 -19.06 -10.74
CA LYS A 21 0.21 -19.62 -10.34
C LYS A 21 0.63 -19.11 -8.97
N ILE A 22 0.62 -17.79 -8.75
CA ILE A 22 0.95 -17.18 -7.47
C ILE A 22 0.06 -17.73 -6.35
N ALA A 23 -1.26 -17.83 -6.57
CA ALA A 23 -2.19 -18.38 -5.58
C ALA A 23 -1.83 -19.83 -5.22
N LYS A 24 -1.47 -20.69 -6.21
CA LYS A 24 -1.00 -22.06 -5.94
C LYS A 24 0.27 -22.09 -5.11
N ASP A 25 1.23 -21.23 -5.43
CA ASP A 25 2.50 -21.15 -4.70
C ASP A 25 2.27 -20.70 -3.24
N ILE A 26 1.36 -19.74 -3.03
CA ILE A 26 0.94 -19.28 -1.69
C ILE A 26 0.29 -20.41 -0.90
N ILE A 27 -0.67 -21.14 -1.50
CA ILE A 27 -1.35 -22.28 -0.87
C ILE A 27 -0.34 -23.36 -0.49
N LYS A 28 0.57 -23.70 -1.41
CA LYS A 28 1.61 -24.70 -1.15
C LYS A 28 2.52 -24.32 0.02
N ARG A 29 2.86 -23.03 0.14
CA ARG A 29 3.73 -22.53 1.22
C ARG A 29 3.03 -22.53 2.59
N SER A 30 1.72 -22.35 2.63
CA SER A 30 0.94 -22.26 3.87
C SER A 30 -0.41 -22.97 3.71
N PRO A 31 -0.44 -24.33 3.60
CA PRO A 31 -1.64 -25.08 3.21
C PRO A 31 -2.75 -25.04 4.26
N ASP A 32 -2.39 -24.97 5.55
CA ASP A 32 -3.30 -25.06 6.69
C ASP A 32 -3.80 -23.68 7.15
N LYS A 33 -3.56 -22.64 6.37
CA LYS A 33 -4.00 -21.30 6.72
C LYS A 33 -5.51 -21.16 6.55
N GLU A 34 -6.19 -20.75 7.63
CA GLU A 34 -7.65 -20.58 7.64
C GLU A 34 -8.12 -19.48 6.68
N GLU A 35 -7.39 -18.37 6.62
CA GLU A 35 -7.69 -17.24 5.75
C GLU A 35 -6.42 -16.60 5.18
N TYR A 36 -6.40 -16.36 3.90
CA TYR A 36 -5.32 -15.65 3.21
C TYR A 36 -5.63 -14.16 3.12
N VAL A 37 -4.65 -13.33 3.44
CA VAL A 37 -4.76 -11.87 3.31
C VAL A 37 -3.92 -11.43 2.12
N CYS A 38 -4.58 -10.88 1.10
CA CYS A 38 -3.92 -10.14 0.03
C CYS A 38 -3.94 -8.67 0.42
N ALA A 39 -2.79 -8.01 0.43
CA ALA A 39 -2.67 -6.64 0.89
C ALA A 39 -2.07 -5.73 -0.19
N ALA A 40 -2.55 -4.51 -0.23
CA ALA A 40 -2.00 -3.38 -0.96
C ALA A 40 -2.07 -2.14 -0.08
N GLY A 41 -1.37 -1.08 -0.41
CA GLY A 41 -1.44 0.18 0.33
C GLY A 41 -0.72 1.30 -0.39
N ILE A 42 -1.19 2.52 -0.17
CA ILE A 42 -0.56 3.74 -0.70
C ILE A 42 -0.78 4.91 0.25
N SER A 43 0.09 5.92 0.14
CA SER A 43 -0.12 7.22 0.77
C SER A 43 -1.03 8.08 -0.12
N PRO A 44 -2.02 8.82 0.44
CA PRO A 44 -2.91 9.72 -0.32
C PRO A 44 -2.19 11.03 -0.66
N SER A 45 -1.09 10.93 -1.42
CA SER A 45 -0.22 12.06 -1.73
C SER A 45 -0.74 13.00 -2.83
N GLY A 46 -1.89 12.71 -3.38
CA GLY A 46 -2.58 13.43 -4.45
C GLY A 46 -3.55 12.49 -5.17
N SER A 47 -4.15 12.93 -6.28
CA SER A 47 -5.02 12.08 -7.11
C SER A 47 -4.31 10.80 -7.53
N ILE A 48 -4.96 9.66 -7.26
CA ILE A 48 -4.40 8.34 -7.51
C ILE A 48 -4.50 8.03 -9.01
N HIS A 49 -3.35 7.77 -9.62
CA HIS A 49 -3.28 7.44 -11.04
C HIS A 49 -3.16 5.92 -11.29
N ILE A 50 -3.24 5.51 -12.56
CA ILE A 50 -3.21 4.11 -12.98
C ILE A 50 -1.96 3.35 -12.50
N GLY A 51 -0.84 4.03 -12.30
CA GLY A 51 0.39 3.43 -11.77
C GLY A 51 0.21 2.92 -10.33
N ASN A 52 -0.49 3.68 -9.49
CA ASN A 52 -0.82 3.28 -8.13
C ASN A 52 -1.94 2.22 -8.11
N PHE A 53 -2.94 2.35 -9.01
CA PHE A 53 -4.00 1.34 -9.15
C PHE A 53 -3.44 -0.06 -9.45
N ARG A 54 -2.31 -0.17 -10.14
CA ARG A 54 -1.65 -1.45 -10.43
C ARG A 54 -1.33 -2.24 -9.15
N ASP A 55 -1.01 -1.58 -8.06
CA ASP A 55 -0.67 -2.25 -6.80
C ASP A 55 -1.88 -3.03 -6.26
N ILE A 56 -3.01 -2.35 -6.10
CA ILE A 56 -4.23 -3.03 -5.65
C ILE A 56 -4.74 -4.05 -6.67
N ALA A 57 -4.64 -3.76 -7.97
CA ALA A 57 -5.07 -4.68 -9.02
C ALA A 57 -4.27 -5.99 -8.95
N THR A 58 -2.96 -5.93 -8.70
CA THR A 58 -2.11 -7.11 -8.52
C THR A 58 -2.60 -7.98 -7.36
N SER A 59 -2.81 -7.39 -6.20
CA SER A 59 -3.32 -8.07 -5.01
C SER A 59 -4.74 -8.61 -5.22
N TYR A 60 -5.60 -7.85 -5.90
CA TYR A 60 -6.97 -8.27 -6.24
C TYR A 60 -7.00 -9.50 -7.15
N PHE A 61 -6.16 -9.58 -8.19
CA PHE A 61 -6.12 -10.76 -9.06
C PHE A 61 -5.67 -12.00 -8.30
N VAL A 62 -4.71 -11.89 -7.38
CA VAL A 62 -4.29 -13.01 -6.53
C VAL A 62 -5.41 -13.42 -5.56
N TYR A 63 -6.07 -12.44 -4.93
CA TYR A 63 -7.25 -12.67 -4.10
C TYR A 63 -8.33 -13.46 -4.86
N LYS A 64 -8.69 -13.02 -6.07
CA LYS A 64 -9.69 -13.72 -6.92
C LYS A 64 -9.24 -15.14 -7.26
N ALA A 65 -7.96 -15.34 -7.50
CA ALA A 65 -7.41 -16.66 -7.79
C ALA A 65 -7.44 -17.61 -6.58
N LEU A 66 -7.23 -17.10 -5.37
CA LEU A 66 -7.38 -17.87 -4.11
C LEU A 66 -8.83 -18.30 -3.90
N ILE A 67 -9.77 -17.36 -4.04
CA ILE A 67 -11.22 -17.66 -3.95
C ILE A 67 -11.61 -18.73 -5.00
N LYS A 68 -11.15 -18.57 -6.24
CA LYS A 68 -11.41 -19.57 -7.30
C LYS A 68 -10.88 -20.97 -6.98
N GLN A 69 -9.81 -21.07 -6.18
CA GLN A 69 -9.24 -22.33 -5.70
C GLN A 69 -9.89 -22.82 -4.38
N GLY A 70 -11.05 -22.27 -4.00
CA GLY A 70 -11.82 -22.69 -2.83
C GLY A 70 -11.22 -22.25 -1.48
N LYS A 71 -10.29 -21.29 -1.49
CA LYS A 71 -9.68 -20.79 -0.26
C LYS A 71 -10.42 -19.56 0.27
N LYS A 72 -10.56 -19.46 1.59
CA LYS A 72 -11.01 -18.23 2.24
C LYS A 72 -9.92 -17.19 2.12
N ALA A 73 -10.26 -16.04 1.60
CA ALA A 73 -9.31 -14.93 1.43
C ALA A 73 -10.02 -13.59 1.59
N ARG A 74 -9.27 -12.55 1.95
CA ARG A 74 -9.73 -11.15 1.97
C ARG A 74 -8.70 -10.25 1.32
N LEU A 75 -9.19 -9.14 0.78
CA LEU A 75 -8.36 -8.07 0.21
C LEU A 75 -8.33 -6.90 1.18
N LEU A 76 -7.16 -6.58 1.68
CA LEU A 76 -6.90 -5.47 2.58
C LEU A 76 -6.21 -4.34 1.83
N PHE A 77 -6.64 -3.12 2.07
CA PHE A 77 -5.96 -1.92 1.57
C PHE A 77 -5.61 -0.99 2.72
N SER A 78 -4.32 -0.69 2.85
CA SER A 78 -3.81 0.22 3.86
C SER A 78 -3.69 1.63 3.28
N TRP A 79 -4.31 2.58 3.92
CA TRP A 79 -4.05 3.98 3.70
C TRP A 79 -2.92 4.42 4.62
N ASP A 80 -1.81 4.89 4.02
CA ASP A 80 -0.65 5.40 4.76
C ASP A 80 -0.79 6.92 4.92
N GLU A 81 -1.96 7.35 5.42
CA GLU A 81 -2.35 8.75 5.57
C GLU A 81 -1.66 9.43 6.76
N PHE A 82 -0.98 8.66 7.60
CA PHE A 82 -0.13 9.17 8.67
C PHE A 82 1.30 9.48 8.21
N ASP A 83 1.60 9.19 6.94
CA ASP A 83 2.86 9.57 6.32
C ASP A 83 3.00 11.10 6.24
N ARG A 84 4.25 11.54 6.24
CA ARG A 84 4.60 12.96 6.16
C ARG A 84 4.23 13.56 4.81
N PHE A 85 3.48 14.65 4.80
CA PHE A 85 3.28 15.52 3.64
C PHE A 85 4.60 16.18 3.26
N ARG A 86 5.22 15.73 2.16
CA ARG A 86 6.59 16.10 1.77
C ARG A 86 6.65 17.26 0.79
N LYS A 87 5.62 17.40 -0.02
CA LYS A 87 5.52 18.43 -1.07
C LYS A 87 4.06 18.64 -1.48
N VAL A 88 3.74 19.81 -1.95
CA VAL A 88 2.45 20.10 -2.59
C VAL A 88 2.54 19.69 -4.06
N PRO A 89 1.67 18.78 -4.57
CA PRO A 89 1.60 18.47 -5.99
C PRO A 89 1.28 19.72 -6.83
N VAL A 90 1.78 19.79 -8.06
CA VAL A 90 1.63 20.98 -8.92
C VAL A 90 0.18 21.39 -9.10
N ASN A 91 -0.70 20.44 -9.41
CA ASN A 91 -2.14 20.68 -9.60
C ASN A 91 -2.85 21.14 -8.32
N VAL A 92 -2.37 20.74 -7.14
CA VAL A 92 -2.89 21.20 -5.84
C VAL A 92 -2.35 22.59 -5.51
N LYS A 93 -1.10 22.86 -5.83
CA LYS A 93 -0.48 24.18 -5.60
C LYS A 93 -1.19 25.32 -6.37
N GLU A 94 -1.77 25.01 -7.52
CA GLU A 94 -2.55 25.97 -8.30
C GLU A 94 -3.81 26.46 -7.59
N VAL A 95 -4.43 25.61 -6.75
CA VAL A 95 -5.70 25.89 -6.06
C VAL A 95 -5.52 26.21 -4.57
N ALA A 96 -4.46 25.71 -3.96
CA ALA A 96 -4.19 25.86 -2.52
C ALA A 96 -2.67 26.03 -2.26
N PRO A 97 -2.05 27.12 -2.71
CA PRO A 97 -0.60 27.38 -2.53
C PRO A 97 -0.19 27.47 -1.06
N GLU A 98 -1.10 27.85 -0.16
CA GLU A 98 -0.88 27.93 1.28
C GLU A 98 -0.52 26.60 1.94
N LEU A 99 -0.81 25.47 1.29
CA LEU A 99 -0.45 24.14 1.79
C LEU A 99 1.07 23.91 1.87
N GLU A 100 1.87 24.77 1.27
CA GLU A 100 3.33 24.74 1.47
C GLU A 100 3.70 24.94 2.96
N ASN A 101 2.87 25.66 3.72
CA ASN A 101 3.03 25.85 5.16
C ASN A 101 2.65 24.61 5.98
N GLU A 102 2.00 23.63 5.35
CA GLU A 102 1.58 22.37 5.98
C GLU A 102 2.62 21.24 5.80
N ILE A 103 3.67 21.48 5.01
CA ILE A 103 4.73 20.49 4.77
C ILE A 103 5.34 20.06 6.11
N GLY A 104 5.43 18.74 6.30
CA GLY A 104 5.94 18.13 7.52
C GLY A 104 4.86 17.49 8.38
N LYS A 105 3.61 17.90 8.26
CA LYS A 105 2.47 17.27 8.95
C LYS A 105 2.12 15.92 8.32
N PRO A 106 1.46 15.01 9.05
CA PRO A 106 0.81 13.85 8.44
C PRO A 106 -0.28 14.30 7.45
N TYR A 107 -0.49 13.55 6.35
CA TYR A 107 -1.53 13.87 5.36
C TYR A 107 -2.92 14.06 5.97
N VAL A 108 -3.25 13.28 6.99
CA VAL A 108 -4.53 13.34 7.71
C VAL A 108 -4.72 14.65 8.50
N ASP A 109 -3.64 15.38 8.80
CA ASP A 109 -3.65 16.64 9.51
C ASP A 109 -3.48 17.86 8.58
N VAL A 110 -3.33 17.64 7.29
CA VAL A 110 -3.26 18.68 6.26
C VAL A 110 -4.67 19.05 5.82
N LYS A 111 -4.91 20.35 5.65
CA LYS A 111 -6.20 20.88 5.21
C LYS A 111 -6.58 20.38 3.81
N ASP A 112 -7.85 20.07 3.59
CA ASP A 112 -8.37 19.75 2.27
C ASP A 112 -8.23 20.94 1.32
N PRO A 113 -7.54 20.80 0.18
CA PRO A 113 -7.36 21.88 -0.79
C PRO A 113 -8.65 22.36 -1.46
N TYR A 114 -9.68 21.52 -1.48
CA TYR A 114 -10.95 21.79 -2.16
C TYR A 114 -12.10 22.10 -1.19
N GLY A 115 -11.87 21.96 0.13
CA GLY A 115 -12.82 22.30 1.17
C GLY A 115 -14.06 21.40 1.26
N CYS A 116 -14.05 20.22 0.66
CA CYS A 116 -15.18 19.28 0.62
C CYS A 116 -15.04 18.11 1.62
N CYS A 117 -13.88 17.97 2.23
CA CYS A 117 -13.54 16.91 3.17
C CYS A 117 -12.88 17.46 4.44
N SER A 118 -12.73 16.63 5.46
CA SER A 118 -12.11 17.06 6.73
C SER A 118 -10.59 17.22 6.64
N SER A 119 -9.95 16.57 5.67
CA SER A 119 -8.51 16.62 5.45
C SER A 119 -8.12 16.36 4.01
N TYR A 120 -6.88 16.69 3.68
CA TYR A 120 -6.23 16.33 2.43
C TYR A 120 -6.31 14.82 2.15
N ALA A 121 -5.97 14.02 3.17
CA ALA A 121 -6.02 12.56 3.04
C ALA A 121 -7.42 12.09 2.69
N GLU A 122 -8.44 12.50 3.44
CA GLU A 122 -9.82 12.08 3.23
C GLU A 122 -10.33 12.41 1.82
N HIS A 123 -9.92 13.55 1.27
CA HIS A 123 -10.29 13.94 -0.10
C HIS A 123 -9.82 12.89 -1.12
N PHE A 124 -8.52 12.60 -1.16
CA PHE A 124 -7.93 11.69 -2.14
C PHE A 124 -8.27 10.21 -1.86
N GLU A 125 -8.50 9.84 -0.60
CA GLU A 125 -9.02 8.53 -0.23
C GLU A 125 -10.41 8.31 -0.83
N LYS A 126 -11.35 9.23 -0.62
CA LYS A 126 -12.71 9.15 -1.16
C LYS A 126 -12.74 9.08 -2.69
N GLU A 127 -11.91 9.88 -3.36
CA GLU A 127 -11.77 9.85 -4.82
C GLU A 127 -11.38 8.44 -5.32
N PHE A 128 -10.39 7.84 -4.67
CA PHE A 128 -9.90 6.51 -5.05
C PHE A 128 -10.89 5.40 -4.67
N GLU A 129 -11.46 5.44 -3.47
CA GLU A 129 -12.45 4.45 -3.00
C GLU A 129 -13.69 4.42 -3.91
N ALA A 130 -14.15 5.59 -4.35
CA ALA A 130 -15.23 5.69 -5.34
C ALA A 130 -14.84 5.04 -6.68
N SER A 131 -13.60 5.21 -7.12
CA SER A 131 -13.08 4.58 -8.33
C SER A 131 -13.04 3.06 -8.20
N LEU A 132 -12.55 2.52 -7.08
CA LEU A 132 -12.55 1.07 -6.81
C LEU A 132 -13.95 0.47 -6.83
N SER A 133 -14.93 1.15 -6.25
CA SER A 133 -16.33 0.73 -6.29
C SER A 133 -16.86 0.61 -7.71
N ARG A 134 -16.51 1.55 -8.59
CA ARG A 134 -16.90 1.52 -10.02
C ARG A 134 -16.31 0.34 -10.77
N PHE A 135 -15.12 -0.13 -10.37
CA PHE A 135 -14.50 -1.37 -10.89
C PHE A 135 -15.00 -2.65 -10.22
N GLY A 136 -15.93 -2.54 -9.26
CA GLY A 136 -16.44 -3.69 -8.51
C GLY A 136 -15.42 -4.35 -7.57
N VAL A 137 -14.37 -3.61 -7.19
CA VAL A 137 -13.34 -4.08 -6.26
C VAL A 137 -13.79 -3.79 -4.84
N LYS A 138 -14.14 -4.84 -4.10
CA LYS A 138 -14.48 -4.75 -2.67
C LYS A 138 -13.22 -4.97 -1.83
N VAL A 139 -12.98 -4.07 -0.89
CA VAL A 139 -11.75 -3.98 -0.11
C VAL A 139 -12.06 -3.74 1.36
N ASP A 140 -11.25 -4.33 2.24
CA ASP A 140 -11.22 -4.03 3.68
C ASP A 140 -10.20 -2.89 3.89
N PHE A 141 -10.68 -1.66 4.04
CA PHE A 141 -9.82 -0.50 4.23
C PHE A 141 -9.29 -0.42 5.67
N ARG A 142 -8.03 -0.03 5.78
CA ARG A 142 -7.33 0.24 7.05
C ARG A 142 -6.68 1.61 7.01
N ARG A 143 -6.97 2.43 8.01
CA ARG A 143 -6.35 3.74 8.21
C ARG A 143 -5.26 3.64 9.25
N GLN A 144 -4.04 4.01 8.86
CA GLN A 144 -2.88 3.87 9.74
C GLN A 144 -2.86 4.93 10.85
N SER A 145 -3.41 6.11 10.62
CA SER A 145 -3.53 7.16 11.64
C SER A 145 -4.25 6.66 12.90
N GLU A 146 -5.30 5.86 12.73
CA GLU A 146 -6.02 5.26 13.86
C GLU A 146 -5.11 4.34 14.68
N ASN A 147 -4.30 3.52 14.00
CA ASN A 147 -3.36 2.60 14.65
C ASN A 147 -2.23 3.34 15.38
N TYR A 148 -1.70 4.43 14.77
CA TYR A 148 -0.68 5.25 15.39
C TYR A 148 -1.22 6.00 16.61
N ARG A 149 -2.36 6.69 16.46
CA ARG A 149 -2.95 7.52 17.52
C ARG A 149 -3.50 6.72 18.70
N SER A 150 -3.97 5.50 18.46
CA SER A 150 -4.40 4.60 19.53
C SER A 150 -3.23 3.95 20.30
N GLY A 151 -1.98 4.20 19.89
CA GLY A 151 -0.80 3.60 20.51
C GLY A 151 -0.58 2.13 20.15
N LYS A 152 -1.34 1.56 19.23
CA LYS A 152 -1.23 0.14 18.82
C LYS A 152 0.18 -0.22 18.35
N TYR A 153 0.89 0.73 17.76
CA TYR A 153 2.27 0.54 17.29
C TYR A 153 3.34 0.93 18.31
N ALA A 154 2.98 1.57 19.43
CA ALA A 154 3.96 2.13 20.38
C ALA A 154 5.01 1.11 20.84
N LYS A 155 4.57 -0.11 21.21
CA LYS A 155 5.48 -1.20 21.61
C LYS A 155 6.51 -1.52 20.54
N TYR A 156 6.09 -1.61 19.28
CA TYR A 156 6.97 -1.99 18.17
C TYR A 156 7.90 -0.85 17.79
N ILE A 157 7.41 0.40 17.86
CA ILE A 157 8.22 1.59 17.62
C ILE A 157 9.34 1.69 18.68
N ILE A 158 9.00 1.52 19.96
CA ILE A 158 9.98 1.51 21.05
C ILE A 158 11.05 0.42 20.80
N GLN A 159 10.61 -0.79 20.46
CA GLN A 159 11.52 -1.91 20.15
C GLN A 159 12.43 -1.57 18.95
N ALA A 160 11.88 -0.98 17.88
CA ALA A 160 12.68 -0.59 16.72
C ALA A 160 13.72 0.49 17.07
N VAL A 161 13.34 1.49 17.87
CA VAL A 161 14.26 2.53 18.33
C VAL A 161 15.37 1.95 19.22
N GLN A 162 15.04 1.03 20.13
CA GLN A 162 16.02 0.34 20.95
C GLN A 162 17.01 -0.48 20.12
N LYS A 163 16.55 -1.10 19.04
CA LYS A 163 17.33 -1.94 18.13
C LYS A 163 17.84 -1.21 16.88
N ARG A 164 17.79 0.12 16.86
CA ARG A 164 18.13 0.92 15.68
C ARG A 164 19.50 0.60 15.08
N ARG A 165 20.51 0.30 15.92
CA ARG A 165 21.86 -0.06 15.45
C ARG A 165 21.85 -1.41 14.74
N GLU A 166 21.22 -2.42 15.31
CA GLU A 166 21.10 -3.76 14.70
C GLU A 166 20.36 -3.66 13.35
N ILE A 167 19.29 -2.84 13.30
CA ILE A 167 18.52 -2.61 12.07
C ILE A 167 19.39 -1.90 11.02
N PHE A 168 20.13 -0.87 11.43
CA PHE A 168 21.04 -0.14 10.55
C PHE A 168 22.09 -1.10 9.95
N ASP A 169 22.76 -1.90 10.77
CA ASP A 169 23.82 -2.84 10.35
C ASP A 169 23.30 -3.90 9.35
N ILE A 170 22.02 -4.28 9.48
CA ILE A 170 21.36 -5.19 8.52
C ILE A 170 21.07 -4.47 7.20
N LEU A 171 20.45 -3.29 7.25
CA LEU A 171 20.07 -2.54 6.07
C LEU A 171 21.29 -2.08 5.26
N ASP A 172 22.36 -1.68 5.95
CA ASP A 172 23.60 -1.20 5.33
C ASP A 172 24.27 -2.25 4.43
N LYS A 173 24.13 -3.55 4.76
CA LYS A 173 24.62 -4.66 3.91
C LYS A 173 23.97 -4.71 2.52
N PHE A 174 22.79 -4.11 2.36
CA PHE A 174 22.02 -4.09 1.11
C PHE A 174 21.94 -2.69 0.49
N ARG A 175 22.58 -1.70 1.10
CA ARG A 175 22.61 -0.33 0.66
C ARG A 175 23.46 -0.20 -0.61
N GLN A 176 22.96 0.53 -1.60
CA GLN A 176 23.70 0.85 -2.83
C GLN A 176 24.51 2.14 -2.73
N GLN A 177 24.21 2.97 -1.74
CA GLN A 177 24.87 4.25 -1.50
C GLN A 177 25.51 4.22 -0.10
N VAL A 178 26.62 4.91 0.06
CA VAL A 178 27.29 5.05 1.36
C VAL A 178 26.36 5.85 2.29
N ALA A 179 26.22 5.38 3.54
CA ALA A 179 25.45 6.08 4.55
C ALA A 179 26.07 7.46 4.84
N THR A 180 25.22 8.48 5.01
CA THR A 180 25.68 9.78 5.47
C THR A 180 25.90 9.79 6.99
N PRO A 181 26.73 10.71 7.52
CA PRO A 181 26.97 10.78 8.98
C PRO A 181 25.71 11.03 9.81
N GLU A 182 24.63 11.51 9.18
CA GLU A 182 23.35 11.86 9.81
C GLU A 182 22.37 10.66 9.88
N GLU A 183 22.65 9.60 9.16
CA GLU A 183 21.90 8.35 9.16
C GLU A 183 22.44 7.36 10.19
#